data_7bdfd2dbf23398f2e14031c5986ebc53
#
_entry.id   7bdfd2dbf23398f2e14031c5986ebc53
#
_cell.length_a   1.000
_cell.length_b   1.000
_cell.length_c   1.000
_cell.angle_alpha   90.00
_cell.angle_beta   90.00
_cell.angle_gamma   90.00
#
_symmetry.space_group_name_H-M   'P 1'
#
loop_
_entity.id
_entity.type
_entity.pdbx_description
1 polymer ?
#
loop_
_entity_poly.entity_id
_entity_poly.type
_entity_poly.pdbx_seq_one_letter_code
_entity_poly.pdbx_strand_id
1 'polypeptide(L)'
;MAALAFFYVQGRAHHGPGAGQYRFAVGSPGPGAQAPPIRLASTQGGTFDLASMQGRTVLLYFQEGLTCQPCWDQLKDIDDNMAQFKALGIDQVVSITTDPIGQIQQKVTDEGITSAVLSDPRLAVSRTYAANSYGMMGDSRDGHSFIVVDTDGQILWRADYGGSPDFTMFVPVPNLVADIRQGLKGTTA
;
A
#
# COMPACT_ATOMS: atom_id res chain seq x y z
N MET A 1 36.08 -16.94 44.08
CA MET A 1 35.67 -16.03 42.99
C MET A 1 34.88 -16.88 41.98
N ALA A 2 33.55 -16.75 41.96
CA ALA A 2 32.68 -17.49 41.07
C ALA A 2 32.30 -16.56 39.91
N ALA A 3 32.67 -16.97 38.69
CA ALA A 3 32.32 -16.24 37.45
C ALA A 3 30.89 -16.62 37.07
N LEU A 4 29.98 -15.68 37.12
CA LEU A 4 28.63 -15.78 36.59
C LEU A 4 28.70 -15.64 35.06
N ALA A 5 28.55 -16.74 34.34
CA ALA A 5 28.36 -16.74 32.90
C ALA A 5 26.92 -16.33 32.59
N PHE A 6 26.72 -15.12 32.06
CA PHE A 6 25.46 -14.68 31.48
C PHE A 6 25.26 -15.36 30.14
N PHE A 7 24.44 -16.39 30.11
CA PHE A 7 23.93 -16.92 28.85
C PHE A 7 22.87 -15.98 28.30
N TYR A 8 23.26 -15.17 27.30
CA TYR A 8 22.33 -14.39 26.49
C TYR A 8 21.63 -15.36 25.53
N VAL A 9 20.48 -15.87 25.94
CA VAL A 9 19.60 -16.61 25.06
C VAL A 9 18.95 -15.59 24.12
N GLN A 10 19.52 -15.41 22.93
CA GLN A 10 18.82 -14.76 21.83
C GLN A 10 17.66 -15.67 21.43
N GLY A 11 16.52 -15.46 22.03
CA GLY A 11 15.26 -16.02 21.58
C GLY A 11 14.97 -15.48 20.18
N ARG A 12 15.24 -16.27 19.15
CA ARG A 12 14.63 -16.08 17.85
C ARG A 12 13.13 -16.30 18.06
N ALA A 13 12.41 -15.24 18.30
CA ALA A 13 10.98 -15.26 18.22
C ALA A 13 10.63 -15.67 16.80
N HIS A 14 10.13 -16.88 16.63
CA HIS A 14 9.39 -17.25 15.42
C HIS A 14 8.13 -16.40 15.40
N HIS A 15 8.22 -15.20 14.85
CA HIS A 15 7.07 -14.37 14.61
C HIS A 15 6.34 -15.03 13.44
N GLY A 16 5.20 -15.67 13.73
CA GLY A 16 4.20 -15.95 12.72
C GLY A 16 3.78 -14.63 12.05
N PRO A 17 2.96 -14.66 10.98
CA PRO A 17 2.55 -13.46 10.28
C PRO A 17 1.96 -12.47 11.30
N GLY A 18 2.63 -11.32 11.47
CA GLY A 18 2.31 -10.33 12.49
C GLY A 18 2.70 -8.93 12.05
N ALA A 19 2.15 -7.94 12.75
CA ALA A 19 2.47 -6.55 12.52
C ALA A 19 3.95 -6.25 12.83
N GLY A 20 4.55 -5.32 12.05
CA GLY A 20 5.93 -4.87 12.23
C GLY A 20 7.00 -5.85 11.77
N GLN A 21 6.63 -6.92 11.06
CA GLN A 21 7.61 -7.84 10.47
C GLN A 21 8.38 -7.21 9.32
N TYR A 22 7.71 -6.37 8.55
CA TYR A 22 8.30 -5.58 7.46
C TYR A 22 8.38 -4.13 7.91
N ARG A 23 9.57 -3.53 7.82
CA ARG A 23 9.74 -2.12 8.17
C ARG A 23 9.15 -1.24 7.09
N PHE A 24 8.55 -0.14 7.51
CA PHE A 24 8.03 0.89 6.62
C PHE A 24 8.32 2.29 7.18
N ALA A 25 8.38 3.25 6.29
CA ALA A 25 8.33 4.66 6.63
C ALA A 25 6.88 5.16 6.62
N VAL A 26 6.65 6.34 7.18
CA VAL A 26 5.38 7.06 7.06
C VAL A 26 5.67 8.40 6.41
N GLY A 27 5.32 8.50 5.14
CA GLY A 27 5.53 9.71 4.36
C GLY A 27 4.45 10.78 4.59
N SER A 28 4.49 11.83 3.78
CA SER A 28 3.54 12.93 3.80
C SER A 28 2.78 13.00 2.47
N PRO A 29 1.44 13.23 2.51
CA PRO A 29 0.59 13.35 3.69
C PRO A 29 0.48 12.05 4.47
N GLY A 30 0.41 12.14 5.80
CA GLY A 30 0.33 11.02 6.73
C GLY A 30 -1.01 10.97 7.47
N PRO A 31 -1.14 10.07 8.48
CA PRO A 31 -2.37 9.93 9.26
C PRO A 31 -2.83 11.26 9.88
N GLY A 32 -4.15 11.48 9.85
CA GLY A 32 -4.81 12.73 10.30
C GLY A 32 -4.88 13.84 9.24
N ALA A 33 -4.15 13.71 8.13
CA ALA A 33 -4.25 14.68 7.02
C ALA A 33 -5.44 14.34 6.11
N GLN A 34 -6.00 15.37 5.46
CA GLN A 34 -6.93 15.17 4.37
C GLN A 34 -6.20 14.56 3.17
N ALA A 35 -6.76 13.51 2.59
CA ALA A 35 -6.20 12.88 1.40
C ALA A 35 -6.28 13.86 0.21
N PRO A 36 -5.16 14.12 -0.48
CA PRO A 36 -5.18 14.92 -1.70
C PRO A 36 -6.11 14.34 -2.77
N PRO A 37 -6.70 15.16 -3.64
CA PRO A 37 -7.62 14.68 -4.66
C PRO A 37 -6.92 13.76 -5.67
N ILE A 38 -7.62 12.69 -6.06
CA ILE A 38 -7.21 11.76 -7.12
C ILE A 38 -8.26 11.78 -8.21
N ARG A 39 -7.86 12.14 -9.43
CA ARG A 39 -8.69 12.01 -10.63
C ARG A 39 -7.84 11.44 -11.76
N LEU A 40 -7.95 10.13 -11.99
CA LEU A 40 -7.10 9.40 -12.91
C LEU A 40 -7.92 8.42 -13.78
N ALA A 41 -7.44 8.12 -14.98
CA ALA A 41 -8.01 7.08 -15.83
C ALA A 41 -7.92 5.71 -15.14
N SER A 42 -8.98 4.92 -15.22
CA SER A 42 -9.13 3.64 -14.54
C SER A 42 -9.27 2.46 -15.52
N THR A 43 -8.69 1.33 -15.16
CA THR A 43 -8.89 0.06 -15.91
C THR A 43 -10.34 -0.42 -15.88
N GLN A 44 -11.14 0.04 -14.94
CA GLN A 44 -12.59 -0.26 -14.89
C GLN A 44 -13.41 0.68 -15.79
N GLY A 45 -12.74 1.52 -16.55
CA GLY A 45 -13.34 2.49 -17.47
C GLY A 45 -13.55 3.87 -16.84
N GLY A 46 -13.52 4.88 -17.69
CA GLY A 46 -13.72 6.27 -17.30
C GLY A 46 -12.61 6.83 -16.39
N THR A 47 -13.01 7.72 -15.49
CA THR A 47 -12.12 8.39 -14.53
C THR A 47 -12.53 8.00 -13.12
N PHE A 48 -11.59 7.48 -12.34
CA PHE A 48 -11.74 7.37 -10.89
C PHE A 48 -11.59 8.76 -10.26
N ASP A 49 -12.47 9.06 -9.32
CA ASP A 49 -12.41 10.29 -8.53
C ASP A 49 -12.54 9.92 -7.04
N LEU A 50 -11.50 10.18 -6.25
CA LEU A 50 -11.51 9.85 -4.81
C LEU A 50 -12.63 10.58 -4.07
N ALA A 51 -13.00 11.80 -4.50
CA ALA A 51 -14.11 12.54 -3.90
C ALA A 51 -15.47 11.83 -4.05
N SER A 52 -15.62 10.96 -5.06
CA SER A 52 -16.82 10.15 -5.22
C SER A 52 -16.89 8.94 -4.27
N MET A 53 -15.83 8.70 -3.51
CA MET A 53 -15.74 7.60 -2.54
C MET A 53 -16.19 8.01 -1.13
N GLN A 54 -16.72 9.20 -0.93
CA GLN A 54 -17.28 9.60 0.36
C GLN A 54 -18.26 8.54 0.90
N GLY A 55 -18.16 8.24 2.19
CA GLY A 55 -18.92 7.19 2.84
C GLY A 55 -18.31 5.79 2.69
N ARG A 56 -17.17 5.64 2.03
CA ARG A 56 -16.42 4.39 1.86
C ARG A 56 -14.98 4.54 2.33
N THR A 57 -14.45 3.50 2.93
CA THR A 57 -13.03 3.42 3.27
C THR A 57 -12.26 2.79 2.12
N VAL A 58 -11.23 3.48 1.63
CA VAL A 58 -10.44 3.07 0.46
C VAL A 58 -9.00 2.79 0.86
N LEU A 59 -8.45 1.65 0.44
CA LEU A 59 -7.02 1.38 0.46
C LEU A 59 -6.42 1.79 -0.87
N LEU A 60 -5.59 2.81 -0.87
CA LEU A 60 -4.76 3.21 -2.00
C LEU A 60 -3.46 2.43 -1.96
N TYR A 61 -3.08 1.84 -3.09
CA TYR A 61 -1.82 1.12 -3.26
C TYR A 61 -1.02 1.73 -4.42
N PHE A 62 0.04 2.47 -4.12
CA PHE A 62 0.99 2.98 -5.11
C PHE A 62 2.05 1.92 -5.40
N GLN A 63 2.34 1.69 -6.69
CA GLN A 63 3.28 0.66 -7.13
C GLN A 63 4.13 1.08 -8.32
N GLU A 64 5.31 0.45 -8.49
CA GLU A 64 6.25 0.75 -9.59
C GLU A 64 5.71 0.38 -10.99
N GLY A 65 4.61 -0.39 -11.08
CA GLY A 65 3.92 -0.69 -12.32
C GLY A 65 4.52 -1.84 -13.12
N LEU A 66 4.48 -1.72 -14.46
CA LEU A 66 4.74 -2.83 -15.39
C LEU A 66 6.11 -3.50 -15.23
N THR A 67 7.09 -2.81 -14.70
CA THR A 67 8.45 -3.33 -14.50
C THR A 67 8.63 -4.09 -13.19
N CYS A 68 7.62 -4.09 -12.30
CA CYS A 68 7.69 -4.68 -10.98
C CYS A 68 6.72 -5.86 -10.86
N GLN A 69 7.13 -7.07 -11.22
CA GLN A 69 6.26 -8.25 -11.05
C GLN A 69 5.83 -8.46 -9.59
N PRO A 70 6.70 -8.33 -8.55
CA PRO A 70 6.26 -8.43 -7.17
C PRO A 70 5.13 -7.47 -6.79
N CYS A 71 5.06 -6.30 -7.43
CA CYS A 71 3.97 -5.33 -7.19
C CYS A 71 2.62 -5.85 -7.73
N TRP A 72 2.63 -6.54 -8.85
CA TRP A 72 1.43 -7.19 -9.41
C TRP A 72 1.03 -8.41 -8.61
N ASP A 73 2.01 -9.22 -8.17
CA ASP A 73 1.78 -10.34 -7.26
C ASP A 73 1.14 -9.86 -5.95
N GLN A 74 1.57 -8.68 -5.44
CA GLN A 74 0.96 -8.02 -4.28
C GLN A 74 -0.51 -7.68 -4.51
N LEU A 75 -0.84 -7.06 -5.65
CA LEU A 75 -2.21 -6.68 -5.97
C LEU A 75 -3.10 -7.91 -6.14
N LYS A 76 -2.57 -8.96 -6.75
CA LYS A 76 -3.27 -10.23 -6.87
C LYS A 76 -3.51 -10.91 -5.52
N ASP A 77 -2.51 -10.92 -4.64
CA ASP A 77 -2.66 -11.47 -3.27
C ASP A 77 -3.73 -10.69 -2.49
N ILE A 78 -3.80 -9.36 -2.68
CA ILE A 78 -4.86 -8.52 -2.10
C ILE A 78 -6.23 -8.90 -2.66
N ASP A 79 -6.38 -9.03 -3.98
CA ASP A 79 -7.63 -9.40 -4.64
C ASP A 79 -8.14 -10.77 -4.15
N ASP A 80 -7.25 -11.75 -4.11
CA ASP A 80 -7.56 -13.12 -3.66
C ASP A 80 -7.95 -13.16 -2.17
N ASN A 81 -7.56 -12.16 -1.38
CA ASN A 81 -7.80 -12.05 0.07
C ASN A 81 -8.68 -10.86 0.46
N MET A 82 -9.45 -10.30 -0.46
CA MET A 82 -10.27 -9.09 -0.22
C MET A 82 -11.18 -9.19 1.02
N ALA A 83 -11.61 -10.39 1.39
CA ALA A 83 -12.43 -10.61 2.59
C ALA A 83 -11.71 -10.17 3.88
N GLN A 84 -10.37 -10.28 3.96
CA GLN A 84 -9.59 -9.84 5.13
C GLN A 84 -9.55 -8.31 5.24
N PHE A 85 -9.50 -7.60 4.12
CA PHE A 85 -9.55 -6.13 4.08
C PHE A 85 -10.95 -5.62 4.43
N LYS A 86 -12.01 -6.25 3.93
CA LYS A 86 -13.40 -5.95 4.31
C LYS A 86 -13.64 -6.13 5.82
N ALA A 87 -13.02 -7.13 6.44
CA ALA A 87 -13.10 -7.33 7.89
C ALA A 87 -12.40 -6.22 8.71
N LEU A 88 -11.56 -5.40 8.08
CA LEU A 88 -10.97 -4.17 8.65
C LEU A 88 -11.81 -2.91 8.36
N GLY A 89 -12.94 -3.05 7.66
CA GLY A 89 -13.77 -1.92 7.23
C GLY A 89 -13.29 -1.26 5.93
N ILE A 90 -12.37 -1.88 5.19
CA ILE A 90 -11.92 -1.38 3.87
C ILE A 90 -12.90 -1.87 2.81
N ASP A 91 -13.60 -0.94 2.16
CA ASP A 91 -14.62 -1.24 1.16
C ASP A 91 -14.04 -1.51 -0.22
N GLN A 92 -12.94 -0.83 -0.55
CA GLN A 92 -12.35 -0.89 -1.87
C GLN A 92 -10.82 -0.76 -1.82
N VAL A 93 -10.15 -1.50 -2.71
CA VAL A 93 -8.73 -1.32 -3.01
C VAL A 93 -8.59 -0.67 -4.38
N VAL A 94 -7.70 0.30 -4.49
CA VAL A 94 -7.38 1.01 -5.73
C VAL A 94 -5.88 1.11 -5.85
N SER A 95 -5.33 0.54 -6.92
CA SER A 95 -3.90 0.66 -7.20
C SER A 95 -3.60 1.83 -8.12
N ILE A 96 -2.44 2.46 -7.96
CA ILE A 96 -1.97 3.58 -8.77
C ILE A 96 -0.57 3.24 -9.32
N THR A 97 -0.35 3.49 -10.61
CA THR A 97 0.95 3.35 -11.25
C THR A 97 1.16 4.41 -12.32
N THR A 98 2.41 4.62 -12.70
CA THR A 98 2.82 5.65 -13.66
C THR A 98 2.76 5.18 -15.13
N ASP A 99 2.29 3.97 -15.38
CA ASP A 99 2.23 3.42 -16.73
C ASP A 99 1.00 3.92 -17.52
N PRO A 100 1.06 3.90 -18.86
CA PRO A 100 -0.07 4.27 -19.72
C PRO A 100 -1.26 3.33 -19.54
N ILE A 101 -2.49 3.87 -19.51
CA ILE A 101 -3.71 3.12 -19.22
C ILE A 101 -3.91 1.87 -20.12
N GLY A 102 -3.61 1.97 -21.41
CA GLY A 102 -3.78 0.84 -22.33
C GLY A 102 -2.87 -0.35 -22.00
N GLN A 103 -1.65 -0.09 -21.54
CA GLN A 103 -0.72 -1.14 -21.13
C GLN A 103 -1.14 -1.75 -19.78
N ILE A 104 -1.63 -0.91 -18.85
CA ILE A 104 -2.18 -1.38 -17.58
C ILE A 104 -3.40 -2.27 -17.81
N GLN A 105 -4.31 -1.89 -18.71
CA GLN A 105 -5.49 -2.68 -19.04
C GLN A 105 -5.13 -4.08 -19.55
N GLN A 106 -4.10 -4.18 -20.40
CA GLN A 106 -3.61 -5.47 -20.87
C GLN A 106 -3.06 -6.29 -19.70
N LYS A 107 -2.21 -5.70 -18.86
CA LYS A 107 -1.60 -6.37 -17.70
C LYS A 107 -2.67 -6.86 -16.70
N VAL A 108 -3.67 -6.03 -16.40
CA VAL A 108 -4.80 -6.39 -15.52
C VAL A 108 -5.56 -7.61 -16.07
N THR A 109 -5.77 -7.65 -17.39
CA THR A 109 -6.42 -8.79 -18.05
C THR A 109 -5.57 -10.05 -17.95
N ASP A 110 -4.28 -9.95 -18.25
CA ASP A 110 -3.35 -11.08 -18.29
C ASP A 110 -3.15 -11.70 -16.90
N GLU A 111 -3.13 -10.87 -15.85
CA GLU A 111 -2.95 -11.31 -14.45
C GLU A 111 -4.27 -11.68 -13.74
N GLY A 112 -5.41 -11.40 -14.36
CA GLY A 112 -6.72 -11.63 -13.75
C GLY A 112 -6.99 -10.74 -12.53
N ILE A 113 -6.48 -9.50 -12.55
CA ILE A 113 -6.69 -8.51 -11.49
C ILE A 113 -8.12 -7.98 -11.54
N THR A 114 -8.76 -7.87 -10.38
CA THR A 114 -10.14 -7.40 -10.24
C THR A 114 -10.24 -5.98 -9.66
N SER A 115 -9.25 -5.56 -8.88
CA SER A 115 -9.17 -4.20 -8.36
C SER A 115 -8.93 -3.17 -9.47
N ALA A 116 -9.41 -1.95 -9.25
CA ALA A 116 -9.14 -0.84 -10.15
C ALA A 116 -7.64 -0.47 -10.11
N VAL A 117 -7.04 -0.32 -11.30
CA VAL A 117 -5.69 0.21 -11.44
C VAL A 117 -5.76 1.53 -12.19
N LEU A 118 -5.16 2.57 -11.64
CA LEU A 118 -5.19 3.93 -12.14
C LEU A 118 -3.86 4.30 -12.81
N SER A 119 -3.96 5.10 -13.86
CA SER A 119 -2.82 5.57 -14.65
C SER A 119 -2.47 7.01 -14.28
N ASP A 120 -1.27 7.22 -13.71
CA ASP A 120 -0.69 8.56 -13.42
C ASP A 120 0.62 8.79 -14.20
N PRO A 121 0.60 8.81 -15.55
CA PRO A 121 1.81 8.82 -16.37
C PRO A 121 2.64 10.11 -16.24
N ARG A 122 2.13 11.11 -15.57
CA ARG A 122 2.83 12.37 -15.28
C ARG A 122 3.28 12.51 -13.83
N LEU A 123 3.07 11.48 -13.01
CA LEU A 123 3.35 11.48 -11.57
C LEU A 123 2.69 12.65 -10.81
N ALA A 124 1.58 13.18 -11.31
CA ALA A 124 0.95 14.34 -10.69
C ALA A 124 0.36 14.00 -9.32
N VAL A 125 -0.37 12.90 -9.23
CA VAL A 125 -0.91 12.35 -7.98
C VAL A 125 0.20 11.73 -7.15
N SER A 126 1.06 10.92 -7.75
CA SER A 126 2.18 10.24 -7.10
C SER A 126 3.09 11.18 -6.31
N ARG A 127 3.43 12.34 -6.90
CA ARG A 127 4.22 13.37 -6.23
C ARG A 127 3.47 14.07 -5.09
N THR A 128 2.17 14.30 -5.25
CA THR A 128 1.34 14.91 -4.20
C THR A 128 1.27 14.03 -2.96
N TYR A 129 1.32 12.71 -3.14
CA TYR A 129 1.41 11.73 -2.07
C TYR A 129 2.86 11.38 -1.70
N ALA A 130 3.86 11.95 -2.35
CA ALA A 130 5.27 11.58 -2.23
C ALA A 130 5.53 10.06 -2.36
N ALA A 131 4.64 9.34 -3.05
CA ALA A 131 4.74 7.89 -3.23
C ALA A 131 5.94 7.49 -4.12
N ASN A 132 6.36 8.39 -5.02
CA ASN A 132 7.55 8.23 -5.85
C ASN A 132 8.88 8.31 -5.08
N SER A 133 8.84 8.58 -3.77
CA SER A 133 10.05 8.59 -2.91
C SER A 133 10.35 7.24 -2.27
N TYR A 134 9.50 6.25 -2.47
CA TYR A 134 9.56 4.96 -1.76
C TYR A 134 9.59 3.76 -2.70
N GLY A 135 10.51 3.78 -3.67
CA GLY A 135 10.70 2.72 -4.65
C GLY A 135 12.17 2.54 -5.06
N MET A 136 12.41 1.49 -5.85
CA MET A 136 13.75 1.16 -6.35
C MET A 136 14.12 1.95 -7.62
N MET A 137 13.13 2.54 -8.30
CA MET A 137 13.30 3.22 -9.59
C MET A 137 13.55 4.73 -9.44
N GLY A 138 14.00 5.17 -8.27
CA GLY A 138 14.16 6.59 -7.95
C GLY A 138 12.82 7.32 -7.96
N ASP A 139 12.83 8.60 -8.29
CA ASP A 139 11.65 9.47 -8.28
C ASP A 139 10.82 9.44 -9.58
N SER A 140 11.21 8.58 -10.52
CA SER A 140 10.58 8.48 -11.84
C SER A 140 9.36 7.57 -11.89
N ARG A 141 9.14 6.77 -10.85
CA ARG A 141 7.99 5.87 -10.67
C ARG A 141 7.50 5.92 -9.24
N ASP A 142 6.30 5.39 -9.00
CA ASP A 142 5.83 5.11 -7.65
C ASP A 142 6.70 4.05 -6.99
N GLY A 143 6.65 4.03 -5.66
CA GLY A 143 7.23 2.96 -4.87
C GLY A 143 6.20 1.94 -4.45
N HIS A 144 6.40 1.39 -3.25
CA HIS A 144 5.49 0.39 -2.66
C HIS A 144 4.87 0.95 -1.39
N SER A 145 3.75 1.68 -1.56
CA SER A 145 3.11 2.47 -0.51
C SER A 145 1.63 2.16 -0.39
N PHE A 146 1.16 2.01 0.85
CA PHE A 146 -0.25 1.77 1.17
C PHE A 146 -0.80 2.90 2.04
N ILE A 147 -2.01 3.38 1.72
CA ILE A 147 -2.67 4.48 2.43
C ILE A 147 -4.14 4.14 2.60
N VAL A 148 -4.62 4.09 3.84
CA VAL A 148 -6.05 3.94 4.15
C VAL A 148 -6.67 5.31 4.28
N VAL A 149 -7.68 5.58 3.47
CA VAL A 149 -8.49 6.80 3.48
C VAL A 149 -9.88 6.45 3.97
N ASP A 150 -10.39 7.19 4.96
CA ASP A 150 -11.70 6.94 5.57
C ASP A 150 -12.88 7.52 4.78
N THR A 151 -14.06 7.37 5.36
CA THR A 151 -15.33 7.82 4.80
C THR A 151 -15.43 9.36 4.60
N ASP A 152 -14.64 10.12 5.33
CA ASP A 152 -14.59 11.59 5.29
C ASP A 152 -13.42 12.12 4.44
N GLY A 153 -12.63 11.19 3.87
CA GLY A 153 -11.48 11.51 3.05
C GLY A 153 -10.21 11.80 3.85
N GLN A 154 -10.16 11.45 5.14
CA GLN A 154 -8.94 11.57 5.95
C GLN A 154 -8.08 10.32 5.85
N ILE A 155 -6.77 10.49 5.89
CA ILE A 155 -5.82 9.39 5.96
C ILE A 155 -5.82 8.83 7.38
N LEU A 156 -6.22 7.57 7.54
CA LEU A 156 -6.20 6.85 8.82
C LEU A 156 -4.86 6.19 9.09
N TRP A 157 -4.23 5.66 8.05
CA TRP A 157 -3.01 4.89 8.14
C TRP A 157 -2.20 5.00 6.85
N ARG A 158 -0.88 4.95 6.98
CA ARG A 158 0.05 4.92 5.86
C ARG A 158 1.27 4.07 6.17
N ALA A 159 1.73 3.29 5.19
CA ALA A 159 2.98 2.55 5.24
C ALA A 159 3.67 2.55 3.88
N ASP A 160 4.91 3.01 3.86
CA ASP A 160 5.79 3.10 2.69
C ASP A 160 6.89 2.04 2.84
N TYR A 161 6.67 0.85 2.26
CA TYR A 161 7.57 -0.30 2.41
C TYR A 161 8.73 -0.28 1.41
N GLY A 162 8.52 0.34 0.24
CA GLY A 162 9.48 0.33 -0.85
C GLY A 162 10.69 1.23 -0.68
N GLY A 163 10.77 1.96 0.44
CA GLY A 163 11.88 2.86 0.72
C GLY A 163 13.15 2.14 1.17
N SER A 164 14.28 2.89 1.09
CA SER A 164 15.56 2.46 1.63
C SER A 164 15.47 2.19 3.15
N PRO A 165 16.22 1.24 3.71
CA PRO A 165 17.20 0.37 3.06
C PRO A 165 16.63 -0.95 2.54
N ASP A 166 15.37 -1.30 2.84
CA ASP A 166 14.85 -2.65 2.63
C ASP A 166 14.25 -2.84 1.24
N PHE A 167 13.75 -1.78 0.60
CA PHE A 167 13.12 -1.80 -0.72
C PHE A 167 12.13 -2.96 -0.90
N THR A 168 11.23 -3.11 0.08
CA THR A 168 10.25 -4.21 0.10
C THR A 168 9.16 -3.97 -0.94
N MET A 169 9.09 -4.84 -1.97
CA MET A 169 8.13 -4.74 -3.07
C MET A 169 7.01 -5.79 -3.00
N PHE A 170 6.96 -6.56 -1.93
CA PHE A 170 5.90 -7.51 -1.62
C PHE A 170 5.80 -7.70 -0.10
N VAL A 171 4.61 -7.50 0.44
CA VAL A 171 4.26 -7.75 1.84
C VAL A 171 3.13 -8.76 1.86
N PRO A 172 3.32 -9.99 2.37
CA PRO A 172 2.24 -10.98 2.44
C PRO A 172 0.99 -10.41 3.09
N VAL A 173 -0.19 -10.71 2.53
CA VAL A 173 -1.47 -10.15 3.02
C VAL A 173 -1.68 -10.33 4.53
N PRO A 174 -1.34 -11.46 5.17
CA PRO A 174 -1.49 -11.57 6.62
C PRO A 174 -0.68 -10.52 7.41
N ASN A 175 0.52 -10.15 6.91
CA ASN A 175 1.36 -9.12 7.52
C ASN A 175 0.80 -7.72 7.27
N LEU A 176 0.43 -7.42 6.02
CA LEU A 176 -0.17 -6.14 5.65
C LEU A 176 -1.46 -5.88 6.45
N VAL A 177 -2.34 -6.88 6.55
CA VAL A 177 -3.58 -6.81 7.35
C VAL A 177 -3.28 -6.61 8.84
N ALA A 178 -2.22 -7.23 9.36
CA ALA A 178 -1.80 -7.04 10.75
C ALA A 178 -1.28 -5.62 11.01
N ASP A 179 -0.48 -5.06 10.09
CA ASP A 179 0.03 -3.69 10.16
C ASP A 179 -1.11 -2.66 10.10
N ILE A 180 -2.04 -2.81 9.14
CA ILE A 180 -3.23 -1.95 9.04
C ILE A 180 -4.06 -2.04 10.33
N ARG A 181 -4.36 -3.24 10.83
CA ARG A 181 -5.15 -3.43 12.05
C ARG A 181 -4.51 -2.78 13.27
N GLN A 182 -3.19 -2.86 13.38
CA GLN A 182 -2.46 -2.22 14.47
C GLN A 182 -2.54 -0.69 14.35
N GLY A 183 -2.32 -0.16 13.15
CA GLY A 183 -2.37 1.28 12.88
C GLY A 183 -3.75 1.88 13.15
N LEU A 184 -4.82 1.22 12.69
CA LEU A 184 -6.20 1.70 12.90
C LEU A 184 -6.60 1.73 14.39
N LYS A 185 -6.07 0.83 15.23
CA LYS A 185 -6.31 0.86 16.68
C LYS A 185 -5.67 2.07 17.37
N GLY A 186 -4.56 2.57 16.87
CA GLY A 186 -3.87 3.73 17.42
C GLY A 186 -4.55 5.06 17.11
N THR A 187 -5.50 5.09 16.18
CA THR A 187 -6.21 6.30 15.74
C THR A 187 -7.52 6.54 16.53
N THR A 188 -7.97 5.56 17.30
CA THR A 188 -9.25 5.60 18.08
C THR A 188 -9.06 5.98 19.55
N ALA A 189 -7.89 6.53 19.93
CA ALA A 189 -7.61 6.95 21.32
C ALA A 189 -7.58 8.47 21.46
#